data_28556757ccc14a56c8a323b2761ea2a7
#
_entry.id   28556757ccc14a56c8a323b2761ea2a7
#
_cell.length_a   1.000
_cell.length_b   1.000
_cell.length_c   1.000
_cell.angle_alpha   90.00
_cell.angle_beta   90.00
_cell.angle_gamma   90.00
#
_symmetry.space_group_name_H-M   'P 1'
#
loop_
_entity.id
_entity.type
_entity.pdbx_description
1 polymer ?
#
loop_
_entity_poly.entity_id
_entity_poly.type
_entity_poly.pdbx_seq_one_letter_code
_entity_poly.pdbx_strand_id
1 'polypeptide(L)'
;MRTASPRSDPGPSARRPPLAAGVQPRPARPADTVVLGVDPGTAVTGYGVVARSGDGAVSLLECGVIRTHPRAPLPERLRDIYEGIREVIERARPGAVAVEAVFYAKNVRTS
;
A
#
# COMPACT_ATOMS: atom_id res chain seq x y z
N MET A 1 -16.71 20.88 10.89
CA MET A 1 -15.69 20.04 11.10
C MET A 1 -16.17 18.66 11.16
N ARG A 2 -15.42 17.78 10.66
CA ARG A 2 -15.82 16.51 10.56
C ARG A 2 -15.47 15.79 11.76
N THR A 3 -16.36 15.39 12.47
CA THR A 3 -16.04 14.63 13.58
C THR A 3 -15.62 13.35 13.06
N ALA A 4 -14.67 12.91 13.54
CA ALA A 4 -14.20 11.68 13.12
C ALA A 4 -15.04 10.67 13.65
N SER A 5 -16.13 10.50 13.12
CA SER A 5 -16.88 9.45 13.59
C SER A 5 -16.10 8.20 13.40
N PRO A 6 -15.97 7.45 14.37
CA PRO A 6 -15.23 6.23 14.30
C PRO A 6 -15.84 5.37 13.25
N ARG A 7 -15.03 4.90 12.39
CA ARG A 7 -15.48 3.98 11.44
C ARG A 7 -15.68 2.72 12.13
N SER A 8 -16.84 2.24 12.08
CA SER A 8 -17.06 0.96 12.68
C SER A 8 -16.45 -0.13 11.87
N ASP A 9 -16.18 0.09 10.64
CA ASP A 9 -15.50 -0.93 9.89
C ASP A 9 -14.09 -0.45 9.68
N PRO A 10 -13.22 -1.26 9.24
CA PRO A 10 -11.85 -0.84 9.01
C PRO A 10 -11.76 0.15 7.88
N GLY A 11 -12.81 0.47 7.24
CA GLY A 11 -12.75 1.42 6.18
C GLY A 11 -11.93 0.94 5.04
N PRO A 12 -11.27 1.85 4.38
CA PRO A 12 -10.47 1.47 3.23
C PRO A 12 -9.17 0.85 3.59
N SER A 13 -8.90 0.71 4.85
CA SER A 13 -7.62 0.23 5.20
C SER A 13 -7.39 -1.11 4.61
N ALA A 14 -6.23 -1.49 4.60
CA ALA A 14 -5.76 -2.62 3.90
C ALA A 14 -6.40 -3.90 4.33
N ARG A 15 -7.03 -4.56 3.43
CA ARG A 15 -7.44 -5.89 3.64
C ARG A 15 -6.38 -6.75 3.09
N ARG A 16 -5.81 -7.57 3.90
CA ARG A 16 -4.74 -8.44 3.45
C ARG A 16 -5.28 -9.51 2.56
N PRO A 17 -4.77 -9.65 1.35
CA PRO A 17 -5.18 -10.74 0.51
C PRO A 17 -4.63 -12.05 1.06
N PRO A 18 -5.18 -13.16 0.67
CA PRO A 18 -4.62 -14.45 1.05
C PRO A 18 -3.22 -14.56 0.46
N LEU A 19 -2.33 -15.12 1.23
CA LEU A 19 -0.98 -15.36 0.76
C LEU A 19 -0.89 -16.68 0.07
N ALA A 20 0.04 -16.79 -0.84
CA ALA A 20 0.32 -18.06 -1.48
C ALA A 20 0.76 -19.06 -0.41
N ALA A 21 0.52 -20.32 -0.71
CA ALA A 21 0.90 -21.35 0.23
C ALA A 21 2.40 -21.29 0.48
N GLY A 22 2.78 -21.36 1.73
CA GLY A 22 4.17 -21.30 2.11
C GLY A 22 4.76 -19.93 2.29
N VAL A 23 4.00 -18.88 1.97
CA VAL A 23 4.48 -17.51 2.17
C VAL A 23 3.95 -17.01 3.50
N GLN A 24 4.86 -16.67 4.40
CA GLN A 24 4.49 -16.22 5.73
C GLN A 24 5.14 -14.88 6.00
N PRO A 25 4.36 -13.86 6.36
CA PRO A 25 4.95 -12.59 6.76
C PRO A 25 5.73 -12.78 8.05
N ARG A 26 6.74 -11.99 8.21
CA ARG A 26 7.50 -11.98 9.46
C ARG A 26 7.72 -10.54 9.91
N PRO A 27 8.00 -10.32 11.16
CA PRO A 27 8.33 -8.97 11.61
C PRO A 27 9.70 -8.55 11.10
N ALA A 28 9.89 -7.25 10.96
CA ALA A 28 11.16 -6.71 10.57
C ALA A 28 12.17 -6.90 11.71
N ARG A 29 13.42 -7.04 11.34
CA ARG A 29 14.53 -7.11 12.29
C ARG A 29 15.32 -5.82 12.22
N PRO A 30 16.03 -5.45 13.27
CA PRO A 30 16.71 -4.17 13.29
C PRO A 30 17.69 -3.95 12.13
N ALA A 31 18.33 -5.02 11.66
CA ALA A 31 19.30 -4.88 10.58
C ALA A 31 18.69 -4.93 9.19
N ASP A 32 17.38 -5.10 9.09
CA ASP A 32 16.73 -5.20 7.78
C ASP A 32 16.63 -3.83 7.11
N THR A 33 16.73 -3.84 5.79
CA THR A 33 16.32 -2.70 5.00
C THR A 33 14.88 -2.96 4.57
N VAL A 34 13.98 -2.09 4.97
CA VAL A 34 12.55 -2.29 4.73
C VAL A 34 12.10 -1.39 3.60
N VAL A 35 11.41 -1.95 2.63
CA VAL A 35 10.94 -1.22 1.46
C VAL A 35 9.44 -1.47 1.31
N LEU A 36 8.71 -0.40 1.09
CA LEU A 36 7.29 -0.46 0.77
C LEU A 36 7.14 -0.30 -0.72
N GLY A 37 6.50 -1.26 -1.37
CA GLY A 37 6.16 -1.15 -2.78
C GLY A 37 4.70 -0.85 -2.92
N VAL A 38 4.33 0.03 -3.84
CA VAL A 38 2.95 0.43 -4.05
C VAL A 38 2.61 0.33 -5.52
N ASP A 39 1.51 -0.33 -5.80
CA ASP A 39 0.95 -0.44 -7.14
C ASP A 39 -0.36 0.34 -7.13
N PRO A 40 -0.35 1.62 -7.53
CA PRO A 40 -1.50 2.47 -7.32
C PRO A 40 -2.63 2.21 -8.31
N GLY A 41 -3.84 2.31 -7.81
CA GLY A 41 -5.04 2.30 -8.62
C GLY A 41 -6.13 3.02 -7.86
N THR A 42 -7.04 3.65 -8.57
CA THR A 42 -8.09 4.40 -7.89
C THR A 42 -9.15 3.49 -7.29
N ALA A 43 -9.33 2.32 -7.84
CA ALA A 43 -10.27 1.36 -7.28
C ALA A 43 -9.60 0.47 -6.25
N VAL A 44 -8.42 0.02 -6.56
CA VAL A 44 -7.66 -0.87 -5.68
C VAL A 44 -6.20 -0.48 -5.78
N THR A 45 -5.60 -0.19 -4.67
CA THR A 45 -4.18 0.05 -4.59
C THR A 45 -3.54 -1.12 -3.86
N GLY A 46 -2.62 -1.79 -4.50
CA GLY A 46 -1.90 -2.89 -3.88
C GLY A 46 -0.63 -2.42 -3.23
N TYR A 47 -0.20 -3.09 -2.19
CA TYR A 47 1.07 -2.77 -1.58
C TYR A 47 1.73 -4.02 -1.01
N GLY A 48 3.03 -3.95 -0.90
CA GLY A 48 3.81 -4.98 -0.24
C GLY A 48 4.95 -4.35 0.53
N VAL A 49 5.26 -4.91 1.67
CA VAL A 49 6.38 -4.47 2.46
C VAL A 49 7.36 -5.62 2.53
N VAL A 50 8.56 -5.38 2.08
CA VAL A 50 9.59 -6.42 2.06
C VAL A 50 10.78 -5.96 2.87
N ALA A 51 11.57 -6.92 3.31
CA ALA A 51 12.80 -6.64 4.01
C ALA A 51 13.93 -7.35 3.33
N ARG A 52 15.06 -6.69 3.28
CA ARG A 52 16.28 -7.29 2.81
C ARG A 52 17.20 -7.39 4.00
N SER A 53 17.64 -8.58 4.30
CA SER A 53 18.54 -8.77 5.42
C SER A 53 19.97 -8.51 4.99
N GLY A 54 20.87 -8.47 5.97
CA GLY A 54 22.25 -8.13 5.70
C GLY A 54 22.93 -9.09 4.73
N ASP A 55 22.46 -10.31 4.66
CA ASP A 55 23.01 -11.29 3.73
C ASP A 55 22.35 -11.20 2.34
N GLY A 56 21.47 -10.25 2.14
CA GLY A 56 20.83 -10.05 0.85
C GLY A 56 19.54 -10.79 0.64
N ALA A 57 19.13 -11.61 1.58
CA ALA A 57 17.88 -12.35 1.45
C ALA A 57 16.70 -11.41 1.58
N VAL A 58 15.68 -11.62 0.74
CA VAL A 58 14.49 -10.78 0.73
C VAL A 58 13.33 -11.59 1.27
N SER A 59 12.54 -10.98 2.13
CA SER A 59 11.38 -11.65 2.68
C SER A 59 10.20 -10.70 2.77
N LEU A 60 9.02 -11.28 2.77
CA LEU A 60 7.79 -10.52 2.84
C LEU A 60 7.48 -10.21 4.30
N LEU A 61 7.20 -8.94 4.60
CA LEU A 61 6.75 -8.56 5.93
C LEU A 61 5.25 -8.40 5.98
N GLU A 62 4.66 -7.85 4.92
CA GLU A 62 3.24 -7.58 4.91
C GLU A 62 2.81 -7.32 3.47
N CYS A 63 1.59 -7.64 3.12
CA CYS A 63 1.02 -7.18 1.86
C CYS A 63 -0.48 -6.99 2.03
N GLY A 64 -1.05 -6.23 1.15
CA GLY A 64 -2.48 -5.97 1.22
C GLY A 64 -2.95 -5.08 0.10
N VAL A 65 -4.20 -4.70 0.20
CA VAL A 65 -4.80 -3.79 -0.75
C VAL A 65 -5.57 -2.72 0.00
N ILE A 66 -5.69 -1.57 -0.62
CA ILE A 66 -6.54 -0.49 -0.16
C ILE A 66 -7.61 -0.32 -1.20
N ARG A 67 -8.85 -0.53 -0.80
CA ARG A 67 -9.98 -0.43 -1.72
C ARG A 67 -10.73 0.85 -1.46
N THR A 68 -11.19 1.48 -2.52
CA THR A 68 -12.03 2.65 -2.40
C THR A 68 -13.42 2.31 -2.89
N HIS A 69 -14.39 3.12 -2.46
CA HIS A 69 -15.75 2.88 -2.88
C HIS A 69 -15.92 3.34 -4.33
N PRO A 70 -16.42 2.50 -5.21
CA PRO A 70 -16.46 2.84 -6.64
C PRO A 70 -17.33 4.04 -6.96
N ARG A 71 -18.28 4.35 -6.12
CA ARG A 71 -19.15 5.50 -6.37
C ARG A 71 -18.72 6.75 -5.66
N ALA A 72 -17.68 6.69 -4.88
CA ALA A 72 -17.21 7.88 -4.20
C ALA A 72 -16.53 8.82 -5.19
N PRO A 73 -16.63 10.12 -4.98
CA PRO A 73 -15.92 11.08 -5.82
C PRO A 73 -14.41 10.87 -5.74
N LEU A 74 -13.72 11.21 -6.80
CA LEU A 74 -12.30 11.00 -6.87
C LEU A 74 -11.54 11.63 -5.70
N PRO A 75 -11.84 12.84 -5.26
CA PRO A 75 -11.10 13.38 -4.11
C PRO A 75 -11.22 12.54 -2.86
N GLU A 76 -12.39 11.97 -2.61
CA GLU A 76 -12.54 11.08 -1.47
C GLU A 76 -11.76 9.80 -1.66
N ARG A 77 -11.77 9.28 -2.85
CA ARG A 77 -11.02 8.06 -3.12
C ARG A 77 -9.52 8.28 -2.95
N LEU A 78 -9.03 9.42 -3.38
CA LEU A 78 -7.63 9.74 -3.20
C LEU A 78 -7.29 9.91 -1.73
N ARG A 79 -8.20 10.48 -0.95
CA ARG A 79 -7.97 10.60 0.48
C ARG A 79 -7.90 9.23 1.13
N ASP A 80 -8.77 8.31 0.74
CA ASP A 80 -8.77 6.97 1.31
C ASP A 80 -7.46 6.25 1.00
N ILE A 81 -6.96 6.42 -0.21
CA ILE A 81 -5.69 5.82 -0.58
C ILE A 81 -4.56 6.44 0.24
N TYR A 82 -4.58 7.76 0.36
CA TYR A 82 -3.57 8.46 1.13
C TYR A 82 -3.53 7.96 2.57
N GLU A 83 -4.70 7.87 3.19
CA GLU A 83 -4.76 7.44 4.57
C GLU A 83 -4.35 5.98 4.71
N GLY A 84 -4.73 5.15 3.78
CA GLY A 84 -4.34 3.75 3.83
C GLY A 84 -2.83 3.57 3.72
N ILE A 85 -2.21 4.29 2.79
CA ILE A 85 -0.76 4.22 2.64
C ILE A 85 -0.07 4.78 3.87
N ARG A 86 -0.61 5.87 4.40
CA ARG A 86 -0.03 6.47 5.60
C ARG A 86 -0.03 5.49 6.77
N GLU A 87 -1.11 4.74 6.93
CA GLU A 87 -1.18 3.74 7.99
C GLU A 87 -0.12 2.66 7.80
N VAL A 88 0.08 2.24 6.56
CA VAL A 88 1.10 1.24 6.30
C VAL A 88 2.48 1.79 6.62
N ILE A 89 2.75 3.02 6.24
CA ILE A 89 4.05 3.63 6.51
C ILE A 89 4.28 3.75 8.00
N GLU A 90 3.26 4.16 8.74
CA GLU A 90 3.40 4.32 10.18
C GLU A 90 3.69 3.01 10.88
N ARG A 91 3.09 1.93 10.41
CA ARG A 91 3.27 0.65 11.09
C ARG A 91 4.52 -0.07 10.60
N ALA A 92 4.85 0.04 9.33
CA ALA A 92 5.98 -0.70 8.78
C ALA A 92 7.29 0.05 8.86
N ARG A 93 7.23 1.37 8.92
CA ARG A 93 8.42 2.22 9.01
C ARG A 93 9.44 1.92 7.94
N PRO A 94 9.06 1.93 6.66
CA PRO A 94 10.01 1.60 5.61
C PRO A 94 11.08 2.68 5.48
N GLY A 95 12.26 2.28 5.08
CA GLY A 95 13.32 3.22 4.79
C GLY A 95 13.23 3.75 3.38
N ALA A 96 12.46 3.11 2.51
CA ALA A 96 12.27 3.55 1.13
C ALA A 96 10.93 3.10 0.64
N VAL A 97 10.40 3.83 -0.34
CA VAL A 97 9.13 3.51 -0.96
C VAL A 97 9.35 3.47 -2.46
N ALA A 98 8.86 2.42 -3.10
CA ALA A 98 8.88 2.29 -4.54
C ALA A 98 7.46 2.32 -5.05
N VAL A 99 7.17 3.21 -5.99
CA VAL A 99 5.84 3.33 -6.55
C VAL A 99 5.95 3.04 -8.03
N GLU A 100 5.07 2.17 -8.51
CA GLU A 100 5.08 1.86 -9.92
C GLU A 100 4.61 3.08 -10.69
N ALA A 101 5.40 3.50 -11.65
CA ALA A 101 5.05 4.66 -12.44
C ALA A 101 4.14 4.21 -13.56
N VAL A 102 2.94 4.74 -13.58
CA VAL A 102 2.04 4.47 -14.65
C VAL A 102 2.17 5.59 -15.65
N PHE A 103 2.64 5.26 -16.83
CA PHE A 103 2.81 6.24 -17.84
C PHE A 103 1.66 6.15 -18.80
N TYR A 104 0.90 7.23 -18.88
CA TYR A 104 -0.26 7.23 -19.74
C TYR A 104 0.02 8.13 -20.91
N ALA A 105 0.21 7.52 -22.04
CA ALA A 105 0.69 8.24 -23.19
C ALA A 105 -0.34 8.56 -24.23
N LYS A 106 -1.59 8.46 -23.88
CA LYS A 106 -2.62 8.61 -24.85
C LYS A 106 -2.57 9.92 -25.60
N ASN A 107 -2.20 10.95 -24.94
CA ASN A 107 -2.17 12.23 -25.56
C ASN A 107 -0.95 12.59 -26.21
N VAL A 108 -0.10 11.73 -26.16
CA VAL A 108 1.11 12.05 -26.69
C VAL A 108 1.02 12.37 -28.08
N ARG A 109 0.24 12.06 -28.62
CA ARG A 109 0.28 12.35 -29.81
C ARG A 109 -0.46 13.19 -30.37
N THR A 110 -0.70 13.40 -30.36
CA THR A 110 -1.25 14.04 -30.79
C THR A 110 -1.06 14.93 -31.01
N SER A 111 -0.87 14.86 -31.10
CA SER A 111 -0.40 15.43 -31.02
C SER A 111 -0.23 15.91 -31.26
#